data_83d885c7ddd78ccd70663be1b386dd06
#
_entry.id   83d885c7ddd78ccd70663be1b386dd06
#
_cell.length_a   1.000
_cell.length_b   1.000
_cell.length_c   1.000
_cell.angle_alpha   90.00
_cell.angle_beta   90.00
_cell.angle_gamma   90.00
#
_symmetry.space_group_name_H-M   'P 1'
#
loop_
_entity.id
_entity.type
_entity.pdbx_description
1 polymer ?
#
loop_
_entity_poly.entity_id
_entity_poly.type
_entity_poly.pdbx_seq_one_letter_code
_entity_poly.pdbx_strand_id
1 'polypeptide(L)'
;MPLQDEMENSFLDYAMSVIMSRALPDVRDGLKPVHRRIIWDMEDQGFRPDRQFVKCARVTGDTMARFHPHGNSAIYDALVRMAQPFSLRHPLISFHGNYGSPDFSAAAERYCLTAETRVRLADGTSPTIGDLVDLPDDNEADADFEVLDKDGKAVAVNKVFNSGVHPTKRLTTKSGFTLRGSHNHPVLCLVPVAGVPMFQWLRLDEIGPGTVVCIARNAWMNVVPTARESMLGVLCGAWVSEGWASAGRAGFNNTDRAFFEDVVFAYDHLVGGPRYLSSRKTRVDRKEIHELDIQRLDAFRASPLAELIGVRSGDKFVPEVVWRGGWGVKRAFLSACFEGDGDPRVAADGFTIHYSTYSERLGREVQELLAEFGVIASRRQYTRPSGSVEHRLIISGLRNVKAFAERVGFLATKQAKLRELITRAPLRPHRLSSDHVPYVADFVRSELPGEIRGTGRSWLVAHNFDRVERWETERLRIIDRIKDPDVLGTILPVMDSGYRFEPVVSVDDAGPATVYSLRVQSDEHSFLAGAFVNHNTECRLSPLAMRLLADIDEDTVDMVPTYDGTNEQPVVLPARFPNLLVNGSQGIAVGMATNIPPHYL
;
A
#
# COMPACT_ATOMS: atom_id res chain seq x y z
N MET A 1 -14.25 -20.80 58.11
CA MET A 1 -15.25 -19.97 57.42
C MET A 1 -15.98 -20.86 56.44
N PRO A 2 -17.31 -20.87 56.42
CA PRO A 2 -18.05 -21.65 55.40
C PRO A 2 -17.69 -21.15 53.99
N LEU A 3 -17.63 -22.05 53.02
CA LEU A 3 -17.31 -21.70 51.61
C LEU A 3 -18.26 -20.67 51.06
N GLN A 4 -19.50 -20.72 51.47
CA GLN A 4 -20.56 -19.79 51.03
C GLN A 4 -20.23 -18.35 51.49
N ASP A 5 -19.87 -18.17 52.77
CA ASP A 5 -19.53 -16.83 53.32
C ASP A 5 -18.28 -16.23 52.60
N GLU A 6 -17.28 -17.07 52.28
CA GLU A 6 -16.09 -16.66 51.56
C GLU A 6 -16.43 -16.24 50.13
N MET A 7 -17.29 -17.00 49.43
CA MET A 7 -17.72 -16.65 48.08
C MET A 7 -18.54 -15.36 48.04
N GLU A 8 -19.45 -15.16 48.99
CA GLU A 8 -20.27 -13.95 49.10
C GLU A 8 -19.40 -12.71 49.38
N ASN A 9 -18.47 -12.81 50.33
CA ASN A 9 -17.55 -11.69 50.61
C ASN A 9 -16.61 -11.39 49.44
N SER A 10 -15.99 -12.39 48.85
CA SER A 10 -15.10 -12.21 47.67
C SER A 10 -15.83 -11.65 46.48
N PHE A 11 -17.10 -12.07 46.23
CA PHE A 11 -17.93 -11.52 45.17
C PHE A 11 -18.33 -10.07 45.46
N LEU A 12 -18.66 -9.73 46.72
CA LEU A 12 -18.98 -8.36 47.10
C LEU A 12 -17.76 -7.44 46.92
N ASP A 13 -16.58 -7.87 47.40
CA ASP A 13 -15.33 -7.13 47.26
C ASP A 13 -14.98 -6.93 45.78
N TYR A 14 -15.12 -7.96 44.94
CA TYR A 14 -14.94 -7.87 43.51
C TYR A 14 -15.93 -6.87 42.86
N ALA A 15 -17.21 -6.97 43.18
CA ALA A 15 -18.26 -6.09 42.67
C ALA A 15 -17.97 -4.61 43.06
N MET A 16 -17.62 -4.35 44.32
CA MET A 16 -17.26 -3.03 44.80
C MET A 16 -16.02 -2.48 44.07
N SER A 17 -14.99 -3.30 43.90
CA SER A 17 -13.80 -2.95 43.14
C SER A 17 -14.12 -2.57 41.70
N VAL A 18 -14.94 -3.35 40.99
CA VAL A 18 -15.35 -3.05 39.61
C VAL A 18 -16.16 -1.76 39.52
N ILE A 19 -17.05 -1.49 40.48
CA ILE A 19 -17.82 -0.25 40.51
C ILE A 19 -16.91 0.95 40.73
N MET A 20 -16.13 0.95 41.84
CA MET A 20 -15.36 2.10 42.30
C MET A 20 -14.11 2.40 41.45
N SER A 21 -13.39 1.36 41.00
CA SER A 21 -12.09 1.53 40.36
C SER A 21 -12.08 1.29 38.82
N ARG A 22 -13.23 0.98 38.23
CA ARG A 22 -13.30 0.66 36.80
C ARG A 22 -14.45 1.32 36.05
N ALA A 23 -15.70 1.26 36.58
CA ALA A 23 -16.89 1.63 35.83
C ALA A 23 -17.28 3.08 35.97
N LEU A 24 -17.06 3.69 37.12
CA LEU A 24 -17.46 5.07 37.41
C LEU A 24 -16.37 6.07 37.01
N PRO A 25 -16.76 7.21 36.35
CA PRO A 25 -15.86 8.33 36.16
C PRO A 25 -15.74 9.15 37.46
N ASP A 26 -14.59 9.79 37.69
CA ASP A 26 -14.45 10.81 38.73
C ASP A 26 -15.18 12.08 38.30
N VAL A 27 -15.95 12.68 39.20
CA VAL A 27 -16.74 13.88 38.89
C VAL A 27 -15.88 15.09 38.56
N ARG A 28 -14.65 15.16 39.07
CA ARG A 28 -13.73 16.29 38.93
C ARG A 28 -13.14 16.39 37.53
N ASP A 29 -12.70 15.26 36.94
CA ASP A 29 -12.10 15.22 35.60
C ASP A 29 -12.94 14.50 34.54
N GLY A 30 -14.04 13.85 34.96
CA GLY A 30 -14.94 13.11 34.06
C GLY A 30 -14.34 11.84 33.47
N LEU A 31 -13.24 11.33 34.01
CA LEU A 31 -12.49 10.21 33.47
C LEU A 31 -12.63 8.96 34.32
N LYS A 32 -12.70 7.80 33.66
CA LYS A 32 -12.46 6.53 34.32
C LYS A 32 -10.96 6.33 34.54
N PRO A 33 -10.54 5.48 35.48
CA PRO A 33 -9.12 5.27 35.76
C PRO A 33 -8.29 4.91 34.52
N VAL A 34 -8.79 4.07 33.60
CA VAL A 34 -8.08 3.71 32.36
C VAL A 34 -7.86 4.91 31.45
N HIS A 35 -8.88 5.80 31.29
CA HIS A 35 -8.78 7.00 30.46
C HIS A 35 -7.75 7.98 31.02
N ARG A 36 -7.76 8.17 32.34
CA ARG A 36 -6.83 9.06 33.04
C ARG A 36 -5.39 8.58 32.90
N ARG A 37 -5.16 7.28 33.05
CA ARG A 37 -3.84 6.65 32.91
C ARG A 37 -3.30 6.76 31.47
N ILE A 38 -4.16 6.59 30.47
CA ILE A 38 -3.75 6.79 29.07
C ILE A 38 -3.35 8.25 28.82
N ILE A 39 -4.16 9.22 29.25
CA ILE A 39 -3.87 10.64 29.04
C ILE A 39 -2.60 11.04 29.81
N TRP A 40 -2.42 10.54 31.03
CA TRP A 40 -1.23 10.79 31.83
C TRP A 40 0.02 10.18 31.21
N ASP A 41 -0.03 8.93 30.77
CA ASP A 41 1.08 8.27 30.08
C ASP A 41 1.49 9.02 28.80
N MET A 42 0.51 9.45 28.01
CA MET A 42 0.77 10.23 26.81
C MET A 42 1.40 11.59 27.10
N GLU A 43 1.03 12.24 28.21
CA GLU A 43 1.65 13.48 28.67
C GLU A 43 3.07 13.27 29.15
N ASP A 44 3.28 12.27 30.00
CA ASP A 44 4.59 11.91 30.55
C ASP A 44 5.61 11.52 29.47
N GLN A 45 5.12 10.87 28.39
CA GLN A 45 5.90 10.54 27.19
C GLN A 45 6.04 11.72 26.20
N GLY A 46 5.37 12.84 26.43
CA GLY A 46 5.41 14.01 25.57
C GLY A 46 4.65 13.85 24.24
N PHE A 47 3.60 13.01 24.19
CA PHE A 47 2.76 12.82 22.98
C PHE A 47 1.70 13.93 22.83
N ARG A 48 2.14 15.17 22.87
CA ARG A 48 1.36 16.41 22.87
C ARG A 48 0.90 16.85 21.48
N PRO A 49 -0.08 17.76 21.38
CA PRO A 49 -0.60 18.21 20.07
C PRO A 49 0.42 18.87 19.14
N ASP A 50 1.49 19.43 19.68
CA ASP A 50 2.59 20.07 18.97
C ASP A 50 3.72 19.08 18.58
N ARG A 51 3.57 17.81 18.94
CA ARG A 51 4.54 16.74 18.66
C ARG A 51 4.01 15.81 17.57
N GLN A 52 4.89 14.96 17.10
CA GLN A 52 4.54 13.93 16.11
C GLN A 52 3.54 12.92 16.69
N PHE A 53 2.72 12.35 15.80
CA PHE A 53 1.87 11.23 16.14
C PHE A 53 2.68 9.99 16.49
N VAL A 54 2.16 9.14 17.35
CA VAL A 54 2.79 7.88 17.76
C VAL A 54 1.83 6.72 17.52
N LYS A 55 2.38 5.53 17.31
CA LYS A 55 1.56 4.32 17.15
C LYS A 55 0.72 4.06 18.38
N CYS A 56 -0.55 3.73 18.18
CA CYS A 56 -1.47 3.38 19.25
C CYS A 56 -0.95 2.20 20.09
N ALA A 57 -0.32 1.21 19.46
CA ALA A 57 0.30 0.08 20.17
C ALA A 57 1.41 0.50 21.15
N ARG A 58 2.13 1.60 20.88
CA ARG A 58 3.09 2.15 21.84
C ARG A 58 2.39 2.70 23.07
N VAL A 59 1.37 3.55 22.86
CA VAL A 59 0.59 4.11 23.97
C VAL A 59 -0.04 3.02 24.82
N THR A 60 -0.66 2.00 24.19
CA THR A 60 -1.28 0.90 24.94
C THR A 60 -0.26 0.03 25.67
N GLY A 61 0.90 -0.22 25.06
CA GLY A 61 2.00 -0.99 25.65
C GLY A 61 2.62 -0.26 26.86
N ASP A 62 2.95 1.02 26.71
CA ASP A 62 3.52 1.85 27.78
C ASP A 62 2.51 2.02 28.94
N THR A 63 1.25 2.31 28.64
CA THR A 63 0.18 2.40 29.65
C THR A 63 -0.01 1.09 30.40
N MET A 64 0.01 -0.06 29.71
CA MET A 64 -0.10 -1.38 30.32
C MET A 64 1.09 -1.68 31.24
N ALA A 65 2.29 -1.41 30.78
CA ALA A 65 3.51 -1.72 31.51
C ALA A 65 3.69 -0.86 32.77
N ARG A 66 3.31 0.43 32.71
CA ARG A 66 3.63 1.41 33.76
C ARG A 66 2.46 1.75 34.68
N PHE A 67 1.23 1.79 34.17
CA PHE A 67 0.11 2.39 34.87
C PHE A 67 -1.11 1.47 35.04
N HIS A 68 -1.38 0.57 34.07
CA HIS A 68 -2.64 -0.17 34.07
C HIS A 68 -2.43 -1.67 33.75
N PRO A 69 -2.21 -2.53 34.76
CA PRO A 69 -1.87 -3.95 34.61
C PRO A 69 -3.09 -4.79 34.18
N HIS A 70 -3.68 -4.50 33.01
CA HIS A 70 -4.82 -5.21 32.41
C HIS A 70 -4.54 -5.50 30.93
N GLY A 71 -5.41 -6.28 30.29
CA GLY A 71 -5.21 -6.70 28.90
C GLY A 71 -5.09 -5.53 27.92
N ASN A 72 -4.18 -5.65 26.95
CA ASN A 72 -3.87 -4.64 25.91
C ASN A 72 -5.13 -4.18 25.15
N SER A 73 -6.02 -5.10 24.77
CA SER A 73 -7.26 -4.79 24.04
C SER A 73 -8.19 -3.83 24.80
N ALA A 74 -8.30 -3.96 26.11
CA ALA A 74 -9.15 -3.07 26.90
C ALA A 74 -8.60 -1.63 26.98
N ILE A 75 -7.28 -1.47 27.03
CA ILE A 75 -6.60 -0.16 26.99
C ILE A 75 -6.76 0.45 25.59
N TYR A 76 -6.56 -0.37 24.55
CA TYR A 76 -6.72 0.07 23.18
C TYR A 76 -8.14 0.53 22.87
N ASP A 77 -9.17 -0.22 23.26
CA ASP A 77 -10.58 0.16 23.11
C ASP A 77 -10.89 1.50 23.81
N ALA A 78 -10.30 1.73 24.98
CA ALA A 78 -10.45 2.99 25.71
C ALA A 78 -9.78 4.16 24.96
N LEU A 79 -8.56 3.96 24.46
CA LEU A 79 -7.80 4.93 23.65
C LEU A 79 -8.61 5.31 22.39
N VAL A 80 -9.10 4.31 21.67
CA VAL A 80 -9.89 4.50 20.46
C VAL A 80 -11.17 5.31 20.71
N ARG A 81 -11.92 4.95 21.75
CA ARG A 81 -13.15 5.67 22.11
C ARG A 81 -12.89 7.15 22.43
N MET A 82 -11.77 7.48 23.05
CA MET A 82 -11.38 8.86 23.31
C MET A 82 -11.03 9.67 22.05
N ALA A 83 -10.77 8.99 20.93
CA ALA A 83 -10.48 9.59 19.64
C ALA A 83 -11.71 9.72 18.72
N GLN A 84 -12.77 8.94 18.96
CA GLN A 84 -13.94 8.85 18.08
C GLN A 84 -14.91 10.01 18.26
N PRO A 85 -15.19 10.84 17.23
CA PRO A 85 -16.11 11.97 17.33
C PRO A 85 -17.59 11.57 17.47
N PHE A 86 -17.93 10.29 17.22
CA PHE A 86 -19.26 9.72 17.46
C PHE A 86 -19.38 9.06 18.84
N SER A 87 -18.26 8.76 19.52
CA SER A 87 -18.24 8.23 20.90
C SER A 87 -18.09 9.32 21.94
N LEU A 88 -17.27 10.33 21.66
CA LEU A 88 -17.13 11.53 22.48
C LEU A 88 -17.52 12.76 21.67
N ARG A 89 -18.31 13.64 22.29
CA ARG A 89 -18.70 14.90 21.66
C ARG A 89 -17.49 15.78 21.28
N HIS A 90 -16.48 15.77 22.15
CA HIS A 90 -15.20 16.42 21.92
C HIS A 90 -14.06 15.44 22.20
N PRO A 91 -13.44 14.85 21.17
CA PRO A 91 -12.37 13.89 21.32
C PRO A 91 -11.18 14.42 22.12
N LEU A 92 -10.65 13.57 23.00
CA LEU A 92 -9.46 13.87 23.83
C LEU A 92 -8.18 13.40 23.16
N ILE A 93 -8.28 12.55 22.14
CA ILE A 93 -7.17 12.03 21.35
C ILE A 93 -7.35 12.48 19.90
N SER A 94 -6.31 13.04 19.31
CA SER A 94 -6.18 13.25 17.86
C SER A 94 -5.59 12.00 17.23
N PHE A 95 -6.01 11.66 16.03
CA PHE A 95 -5.58 10.43 15.39
C PHE A 95 -5.36 10.58 13.88
N HIS A 96 -4.53 9.68 13.35
CA HIS A 96 -4.43 9.37 11.94
C HIS A 96 -4.75 7.89 11.70
N GLY A 97 -5.45 7.59 10.62
CA GLY A 97 -5.89 6.24 10.29
C GLY A 97 -7.35 5.97 10.64
N ASN A 98 -7.74 4.69 10.64
CA ASN A 98 -9.12 4.28 10.88
C ASN A 98 -9.40 3.99 12.36
N TYR A 99 -10.24 4.81 12.97
CA TYR A 99 -10.72 4.66 14.35
C TYR A 99 -12.18 4.22 14.43
N GLY A 100 -12.70 3.60 13.37
CA GLY A 100 -14.09 3.14 13.27
C GLY A 100 -15.05 4.22 12.80
N SER A 101 -16.30 3.84 12.60
CA SER A 101 -17.44 4.71 12.26
C SER A 101 -18.65 4.34 13.10
N PRO A 102 -19.73 5.15 13.10
CA PRO A 102 -20.97 4.82 13.82
C PRO A 102 -21.55 3.45 13.41
N ASP A 103 -21.37 3.07 12.16
CA ASP A 103 -21.88 1.81 11.61
C ASP A 103 -20.92 0.62 11.83
N PHE A 104 -19.61 0.92 12.05
CA PHE A 104 -18.54 -0.06 12.24
C PHE A 104 -17.63 0.39 13.38
N SER A 105 -17.92 -0.05 14.59
CA SER A 105 -17.27 0.40 15.81
C SER A 105 -15.85 -0.15 16.05
N ALA A 106 -15.41 -1.15 15.28
CA ALA A 106 -14.11 -1.77 15.46
C ALA A 106 -13.00 -0.92 14.79
N ALA A 107 -12.18 -0.26 15.60
CA ALA A 107 -10.90 0.28 15.12
C ALA A 107 -9.87 -0.84 15.01
N ALA A 108 -8.96 -0.71 14.05
CA ALA A 108 -7.92 -1.70 13.85
C ALA A 108 -6.71 -1.42 14.72
N GLU A 109 -6.35 -2.36 15.55
CA GLU A 109 -5.20 -2.25 16.45
C GLU A 109 -3.87 -2.24 15.68
N ARG A 110 -3.76 -3.03 14.61
CA ARG A 110 -2.58 -3.12 13.75
C ARG A 110 -3.02 -3.35 12.30
N TYR A 111 -2.45 -2.57 11.38
CA TYR A 111 -2.65 -2.73 9.95
C TYR A 111 -1.46 -3.44 9.36
N CYS A 112 -1.68 -4.59 8.74
CA CYS A 112 -0.60 -5.46 8.36
C CYS A 112 -0.80 -6.06 6.98
N LEU A 113 0.33 -6.24 6.26
CA LEU A 113 0.43 -6.90 4.97
C LEU A 113 1.03 -8.29 5.13
N THR A 114 0.72 -9.20 4.21
CA THR A 114 1.30 -10.55 4.21
C THR A 114 2.75 -10.56 3.70
N ALA A 115 3.53 -11.55 4.13
CA ALA A 115 4.97 -11.67 3.90
C ALA A 115 5.41 -11.44 2.46
N GLU A 116 4.63 -11.92 1.49
CA GLU A 116 4.93 -11.84 0.06
C GLU A 116 4.78 -10.45 -0.57
N THR A 117 4.25 -9.47 0.17
CA THR A 117 4.03 -8.12 -0.35
C THR A 117 5.34 -7.38 -0.54
N ARG A 118 5.59 -6.86 -1.74
CA ARG A 118 6.78 -6.07 -2.09
C ARG A 118 6.66 -4.63 -1.60
N VAL A 119 7.65 -4.15 -0.84
CA VAL A 119 7.72 -2.76 -0.37
C VAL A 119 8.71 -2.00 -1.23
N ARG A 120 8.32 -0.82 -1.72
CA ARG A 120 9.19 0.02 -2.55
C ARG A 120 10.11 0.84 -1.69
N LEU A 121 11.41 0.55 -1.73
CA LEU A 121 12.44 1.33 -1.02
C LEU A 121 12.91 2.51 -1.88
N ALA A 122 13.45 3.53 -1.20
CA ALA A 122 13.94 4.74 -1.85
C ALA A 122 15.17 4.50 -2.74
N ASP A 123 15.94 3.45 -2.48
CA ASP A 123 17.10 3.04 -3.28
C ASP A 123 16.71 2.33 -4.60
N GLY A 124 15.42 2.14 -4.83
CA GLY A 124 14.88 1.46 -6.02
C GLY A 124 14.76 -0.06 -5.89
N THR A 125 15.10 -0.63 -4.74
CA THR A 125 14.86 -2.06 -4.46
C THR A 125 13.43 -2.30 -3.99
N SER A 126 12.94 -3.54 -4.12
CA SER A 126 11.60 -3.92 -3.68
C SER A 126 11.61 -5.31 -3.01
N PRO A 127 12.22 -5.44 -1.83
CA PRO A 127 12.17 -6.68 -1.05
C PRO A 127 10.76 -6.98 -0.58
N THR A 128 10.48 -8.22 -0.18
CA THR A 128 9.22 -8.54 0.49
C THR A 128 9.20 -7.96 1.91
N ILE A 129 8.00 -7.64 2.41
CA ILE A 129 7.87 -7.16 3.79
C ILE A 129 8.32 -8.23 4.79
N GLY A 130 8.13 -9.52 4.47
CA GLY A 130 8.63 -10.63 5.27
C GLY A 130 10.16 -10.66 5.36
N ASP A 131 10.88 -10.34 4.28
CA ASP A 131 12.35 -10.25 4.28
C ASP A 131 12.88 -9.00 5.02
N LEU A 132 12.10 -7.92 5.04
CA LEU A 132 12.42 -6.70 5.79
C LEU A 132 12.22 -6.88 7.31
N VAL A 133 11.34 -7.80 7.69
CA VAL A 133 10.90 -8.03 9.07
C VAL A 133 11.17 -9.49 9.44
N ASP A 134 12.44 -9.86 9.56
CA ASP A 134 12.87 -11.19 10.02
C ASP A 134 12.81 -11.26 11.55
N LEU A 135 11.60 -11.36 12.08
CA LEU A 135 11.32 -11.40 13.51
C LEU A 135 10.35 -12.54 13.85
N PRO A 136 10.44 -13.13 15.05
CA PRO A 136 9.39 -14.02 15.57
C PRO A 136 8.03 -13.33 15.63
N ASP A 137 6.95 -14.13 15.70
CA ASP A 137 5.58 -13.62 15.83
C ASP A 137 5.43 -12.73 17.07
N ASP A 138 4.61 -11.69 16.96
CA ASP A 138 4.31 -10.69 17.99
C ASP A 138 5.54 -9.92 18.50
N ASN A 139 6.55 -9.71 17.65
CA ASN A 139 7.76 -8.98 17.97
C ASN A 139 7.95 -7.72 17.12
N GLU A 140 8.74 -6.77 17.67
CA GLU A 140 9.15 -5.56 16.99
C GLU A 140 10.67 -5.34 17.09
N ALA A 141 11.24 -4.63 16.12
CA ALA A 141 12.63 -4.20 16.14
C ALA A 141 12.79 -2.78 15.56
N ASP A 142 13.85 -2.10 15.99
CA ASP A 142 14.25 -0.85 15.37
C ASP A 142 14.77 -1.12 13.94
N ALA A 143 14.53 -0.18 13.05
CA ALA A 143 14.89 -0.26 11.64
C ALA A 143 15.49 1.07 11.19
N ASP A 144 16.34 1.01 10.14
CA ASP A 144 16.98 2.20 9.55
C ASP A 144 17.05 2.00 8.03
N PHE A 145 15.95 2.27 7.34
CA PHE A 145 15.87 2.28 5.89
C PHE A 145 14.76 3.24 5.43
N GLU A 146 14.73 3.57 4.15
CA GLU A 146 13.76 4.50 3.57
C GLU A 146 12.83 3.79 2.58
N VAL A 147 11.53 4.10 2.67
CA VAL A 147 10.50 3.67 1.72
C VAL A 147 9.98 4.85 0.93
N LEU A 148 9.27 4.59 -0.16
CA LEU A 148 8.55 5.62 -0.89
C LEU A 148 7.15 5.82 -0.31
N ASP A 149 6.79 7.08 -0.02
CA ASP A 149 5.46 7.47 0.42
C ASP A 149 4.45 7.54 -0.74
N LYS A 150 3.22 7.95 -0.43
CA LYS A 150 2.14 8.12 -1.42
C LYS A 150 2.48 9.06 -2.59
N ASP A 151 3.37 10.01 -2.38
CA ASP A 151 3.81 11.00 -3.37
C ASP A 151 5.12 10.59 -4.08
N GLY A 152 5.66 9.41 -3.74
CA GLY A 152 6.94 8.90 -4.26
C GLY A 152 8.16 9.55 -3.62
N LYS A 153 8.03 10.18 -2.46
CA LYS A 153 9.15 10.76 -1.70
C LYS A 153 9.74 9.71 -0.77
N ALA A 154 11.06 9.80 -0.56
CA ALA A 154 11.75 8.97 0.42
C ALA A 154 11.36 9.38 1.84
N VAL A 155 10.96 8.42 2.66
CA VAL A 155 10.60 8.60 4.07
C VAL A 155 11.19 7.48 4.90
N ALA A 156 11.76 7.84 6.07
CA ALA A 156 12.43 6.89 6.93
C ALA A 156 11.46 5.91 7.59
N VAL A 157 11.88 4.65 7.72
CA VAL A 157 11.27 3.62 8.55
C VAL A 157 12.17 3.41 9.76
N ASN A 158 11.64 3.58 10.96
CA ASN A 158 12.42 3.45 12.19
C ASN A 158 12.02 2.24 13.05
N LYS A 159 10.94 1.52 12.69
CA LYS A 159 10.53 0.28 13.32
C LYS A 159 9.83 -0.66 12.35
N VAL A 160 9.98 -1.95 12.60
CA VAL A 160 9.31 -3.03 11.89
C VAL A 160 8.61 -3.95 12.88
N PHE A 161 7.52 -4.59 12.45
CA PHE A 161 6.65 -5.41 13.30
C PHE A 161 6.25 -6.69 12.58
N ASN A 162 6.42 -7.82 13.26
CA ASN A 162 5.71 -9.05 12.95
C ASN A 162 4.52 -9.16 13.93
N SER A 163 3.30 -9.11 13.41
CA SER A 163 2.08 -9.11 14.23
C SER A 163 1.46 -10.50 14.40
N GLY A 164 2.19 -11.56 14.05
CA GLY A 164 1.69 -12.92 14.13
C GLY A 164 0.61 -13.26 13.09
N VAL A 165 -0.11 -14.34 13.33
CA VAL A 165 -1.10 -14.89 12.40
C VAL A 165 -2.46 -14.23 12.55
N HIS A 166 -2.97 -13.62 11.48
CA HIS A 166 -4.28 -12.97 11.43
C HIS A 166 -5.13 -13.44 10.26
N PRO A 167 -6.47 -13.36 10.34
CA PRO A 167 -7.35 -13.50 9.18
C PRO A 167 -7.02 -12.45 8.12
N THR A 168 -6.92 -12.88 6.86
CA THR A 168 -6.56 -11.99 5.76
C THR A 168 -7.60 -11.95 4.67
N LYS A 169 -7.66 -10.82 3.96
CA LYS A 169 -8.44 -10.63 2.74
C LYS A 169 -7.53 -10.35 1.55
N ARG A 170 -7.99 -10.74 0.38
CA ARG A 170 -7.34 -10.45 -0.90
C ARG A 170 -8.23 -9.55 -1.74
N LEU A 171 -7.75 -8.34 -2.01
CA LEU A 171 -8.34 -7.40 -2.94
C LEU A 171 -7.83 -7.69 -4.35
N THR A 172 -8.74 -7.66 -5.34
CA THR A 172 -8.41 -7.80 -6.76
C THR A 172 -9.04 -6.66 -7.55
N THR A 173 -8.25 -5.95 -8.36
CA THR A 173 -8.72 -4.86 -9.23
C THR A 173 -9.08 -5.35 -10.62
N LYS A 174 -9.80 -4.52 -11.39
CA LYS A 174 -10.19 -4.81 -12.77
C LYS A 174 -9.01 -5.06 -13.72
N SER A 175 -7.89 -4.39 -13.50
CA SER A 175 -6.66 -4.61 -14.28
C SER A 175 -5.83 -5.79 -13.78
N GLY A 176 -6.22 -6.45 -12.68
CA GLY A 176 -5.57 -7.64 -12.13
C GLY A 176 -4.52 -7.38 -11.08
N PHE A 177 -4.37 -6.14 -10.55
CA PHE A 177 -3.57 -5.89 -9.36
C PHE A 177 -4.20 -6.55 -8.15
N THR A 178 -3.38 -7.11 -7.27
CA THR A 178 -3.83 -7.79 -6.06
C THR A 178 -3.06 -7.30 -4.83
N LEU A 179 -3.76 -7.19 -3.70
CA LEU A 179 -3.16 -6.92 -2.39
C LEU A 179 -3.75 -7.89 -1.38
N ARG A 180 -2.91 -8.47 -0.52
CA ARG A 180 -3.34 -9.31 0.59
C ARG A 180 -2.86 -8.73 1.91
N GLY A 181 -3.78 -8.58 2.85
CA GLY A 181 -3.49 -8.02 4.17
C GLY A 181 -4.52 -8.44 5.20
N SER A 182 -4.34 -8.00 6.45
CA SER A 182 -5.35 -8.16 7.49
C SER A 182 -6.68 -7.51 7.05
N HIS A 183 -7.82 -8.03 7.50
CA HIS A 183 -9.16 -7.53 7.12
C HIS A 183 -9.32 -6.02 7.30
N ASN A 184 -8.63 -5.48 8.28
CA ASN A 184 -8.65 -4.07 8.68
C ASN A 184 -7.57 -3.20 8.00
N HIS A 185 -6.75 -3.75 7.09
CA HIS A 185 -5.67 -3.00 6.43
C HIS A 185 -6.22 -1.86 5.54
N PRO A 186 -5.78 -0.59 5.74
CA PRO A 186 -6.30 0.54 4.99
C PRO A 186 -5.56 0.72 3.65
N VAL A 187 -6.34 0.97 2.63
CA VAL A 187 -5.88 1.28 1.27
C VAL A 187 -6.46 2.63 0.86
N LEU A 188 -5.66 3.44 0.16
CA LEU A 188 -6.13 4.73 -0.35
C LEU A 188 -7.14 4.53 -1.47
N CYS A 189 -8.33 5.08 -1.28
CA CYS A 189 -9.45 5.03 -2.23
C CYS A 189 -9.87 6.43 -2.65
N LEU A 190 -10.45 6.55 -3.84
CA LEU A 190 -11.20 7.73 -4.26
C LEU A 190 -12.69 7.42 -4.17
N VAL A 191 -13.42 8.17 -3.35
CA VAL A 191 -14.85 7.97 -3.11
C VAL A 191 -15.63 9.27 -3.23
N PRO A 192 -16.90 9.23 -3.68
CA PRO A 192 -17.77 10.40 -3.70
C PRO A 192 -18.45 10.55 -2.34
N VAL A 193 -18.02 11.52 -1.55
CA VAL A 193 -18.68 11.88 -0.29
C VAL A 193 -19.66 13.02 -0.56
N ALA A 194 -20.97 12.77 -0.44
CA ALA A 194 -22.02 13.69 -0.85
C ALA A 194 -21.83 14.27 -2.28
N GLY A 195 -21.30 13.46 -3.20
CA GLY A 195 -21.00 13.85 -4.59
C GLY A 195 -19.61 14.47 -4.81
N VAL A 196 -18.89 14.84 -3.75
CA VAL A 196 -17.54 15.42 -3.82
C VAL A 196 -16.49 14.31 -3.91
N PRO A 197 -15.61 14.30 -4.93
CA PRO A 197 -14.53 13.30 -5.03
C PRO A 197 -13.47 13.56 -3.96
N MET A 198 -13.29 12.60 -3.06
CA MET A 198 -12.35 12.71 -1.94
C MET A 198 -11.49 11.46 -1.79
N PHE A 199 -10.23 11.66 -1.43
CA PHE A 199 -9.39 10.56 -0.98
C PHE A 199 -9.79 10.11 0.42
N GLN A 200 -9.98 8.81 0.59
CA GLN A 200 -10.26 8.20 1.89
C GLN A 200 -9.46 6.91 2.07
N TRP A 201 -9.05 6.64 3.30
CA TRP A 201 -8.47 5.40 3.72
C TRP A 201 -9.60 4.43 4.09
N LEU A 202 -9.81 3.40 3.26
CA LEU A 202 -10.81 2.35 3.51
C LEU A 202 -10.11 1.05 3.87
N ARG A 203 -10.66 0.34 4.84
CA ARG A 203 -10.19 -0.98 5.24
C ARG A 203 -10.55 -2.03 4.18
N LEU A 204 -9.77 -3.12 4.11
CA LEU A 204 -10.07 -4.20 3.16
C LEU A 204 -11.47 -4.83 3.37
N ASP A 205 -12.00 -4.82 4.60
CA ASP A 205 -13.37 -5.32 4.88
C ASP A 205 -14.49 -4.31 4.55
N GLU A 206 -14.16 -3.04 4.36
CA GLU A 206 -15.09 -1.98 3.91
C GLU A 206 -15.11 -1.84 2.39
N ILE A 207 -14.05 -2.31 1.71
CA ILE A 207 -13.92 -2.25 0.26
C ILE A 207 -14.76 -3.35 -0.39
N GLY A 208 -15.61 -2.96 -1.33
CA GLY A 208 -16.42 -3.87 -2.14
C GLY A 208 -16.22 -3.69 -3.64
N PRO A 209 -16.87 -4.55 -4.45
CA PRO A 209 -16.88 -4.40 -5.90
C PRO A 209 -17.36 -3.01 -6.32
N GLY A 210 -16.62 -2.35 -7.23
CA GLY A 210 -16.89 -0.99 -7.70
C GLY A 210 -16.17 0.11 -6.91
N THR A 211 -15.70 -0.13 -5.68
CA THR A 211 -14.83 0.82 -4.97
C THR A 211 -13.59 1.12 -5.80
N VAL A 212 -13.18 2.38 -5.85
CA VAL A 212 -12.04 2.81 -6.65
C VAL A 212 -10.80 2.96 -5.76
N VAL A 213 -9.78 2.15 -6.00
CA VAL A 213 -8.50 2.21 -5.29
C VAL A 213 -7.44 2.96 -6.09
N CYS A 214 -6.47 3.55 -5.39
CA CYS A 214 -5.36 4.29 -5.96
C CYS A 214 -4.15 3.38 -6.19
N ILE A 215 -3.74 3.23 -7.46
CA ILE A 215 -2.50 2.54 -7.85
C ILE A 215 -1.41 3.57 -8.09
N ALA A 216 -0.31 3.46 -7.36
CA ALA A 216 0.82 4.38 -7.44
C ALA A 216 1.66 4.15 -8.70
N ARG A 217 1.94 5.22 -9.45
CA ARG A 217 2.77 5.19 -10.66
C ARG A 217 3.78 6.34 -10.78
N ASN A 218 3.96 7.11 -9.73
CA ASN A 218 4.82 8.31 -9.74
C ASN A 218 6.16 8.12 -9.06
N ALA A 219 6.49 6.90 -8.65
CA ALA A 219 7.68 6.60 -7.87
C ALA A 219 8.97 6.38 -8.70
N TRP A 220 8.88 6.51 -10.03
CA TRP A 220 10.02 6.25 -10.90
C TRP A 220 11.03 7.39 -10.90
N MET A 221 12.31 7.03 -10.74
CA MET A 221 13.45 7.91 -10.94
C MET A 221 14.21 7.59 -12.22
N ASN A 222 14.62 8.62 -12.95
CA ASN A 222 15.38 8.44 -14.19
C ASN A 222 16.84 8.10 -13.87
N VAL A 223 17.13 6.81 -13.77
CA VAL A 223 18.49 6.30 -13.51
C VAL A 223 19.05 5.68 -14.79
N VAL A 224 20.26 6.04 -15.16
CA VAL A 224 21.01 5.38 -16.22
C VAL A 224 21.63 4.11 -15.63
N PRO A 225 21.30 2.91 -16.14
CA PRO A 225 21.88 1.68 -15.64
C PRO A 225 23.39 1.63 -15.82
N THR A 226 24.12 1.11 -14.87
CA THR A 226 25.52 0.72 -15.05
C THR A 226 25.60 -0.48 -16.01
N ALA A 227 26.78 -0.69 -16.60
CA ALA A 227 27.00 -1.84 -17.48
C ALA A 227 26.68 -3.18 -16.76
N ARG A 228 27.05 -3.31 -15.48
CA ARG A 228 26.80 -4.51 -14.69
C ARG A 228 25.31 -4.73 -14.42
N GLU A 229 24.60 -3.67 -14.06
CA GLU A 229 23.12 -3.73 -13.86
C GLU A 229 22.42 -4.11 -15.16
N SER A 230 22.83 -3.52 -16.28
CA SER A 230 22.29 -3.85 -17.60
C SER A 230 22.52 -5.34 -17.94
N MET A 231 23.74 -5.83 -17.79
CA MET A 231 24.05 -7.24 -18.05
C MET A 231 23.24 -8.18 -17.14
N LEU A 232 23.13 -7.87 -15.84
CA LEU A 232 22.38 -8.68 -14.88
C LEU A 232 20.90 -8.74 -15.22
N GLY A 233 20.29 -7.59 -15.49
CA GLY A 233 18.89 -7.51 -15.88
C GLY A 233 18.61 -8.25 -17.19
N VAL A 234 19.44 -8.03 -18.23
CA VAL A 234 19.32 -8.72 -19.53
C VAL A 234 19.42 -10.23 -19.37
N LEU A 235 20.39 -10.71 -18.60
CA LEU A 235 20.60 -12.12 -18.37
C LEU A 235 19.39 -12.77 -17.68
N CYS A 236 18.90 -12.19 -16.58
CA CYS A 236 17.73 -12.69 -15.86
C CYS A 236 16.46 -12.65 -16.72
N GLY A 237 16.22 -11.54 -17.44
CA GLY A 237 15.04 -11.39 -18.30
C GLY A 237 15.04 -12.37 -19.48
N ALA A 238 16.19 -12.60 -20.10
CA ALA A 238 16.34 -13.59 -21.18
C ALA A 238 16.06 -15.01 -20.69
N TRP A 239 16.57 -15.40 -19.51
CA TRP A 239 16.30 -16.74 -18.96
C TRP A 239 14.85 -16.92 -18.54
N VAL A 240 14.22 -15.89 -18.02
CA VAL A 240 12.81 -15.93 -17.65
C VAL A 240 11.90 -16.01 -18.89
N SER A 241 12.23 -15.34 -20.00
CA SER A 241 11.45 -15.43 -21.24
C SER A 241 11.74 -16.73 -21.99
N GLU A 242 12.90 -16.84 -22.62
CA GLU A 242 13.24 -17.86 -23.61
C GLU A 242 14.22 -18.93 -23.07
N GLY A 243 14.79 -18.73 -21.87
CA GLY A 243 15.73 -19.65 -21.27
C GLY A 243 15.08 -20.84 -20.59
N TRP A 244 15.88 -21.89 -20.40
CA TRP A 244 15.52 -23.09 -19.65
C TRP A 244 16.72 -23.59 -18.85
N ALA A 245 16.48 -24.24 -17.72
CA ALA A 245 17.51 -24.92 -16.94
C ALA A 245 16.92 -26.16 -16.27
N SER A 246 17.54 -27.31 -16.49
CA SER A 246 17.25 -28.58 -15.82
C SER A 246 18.32 -28.88 -14.77
N ALA A 247 18.21 -30.01 -14.07
CA ALA A 247 19.22 -30.41 -13.08
C ALA A 247 20.64 -30.66 -13.68
N GLY A 248 20.74 -30.93 -14.97
CA GLY A 248 22.03 -31.29 -15.63
C GLY A 248 22.43 -30.41 -16.80
N ARG A 249 21.54 -29.52 -17.29
CA ARG A 249 21.80 -28.77 -18.50
C ARG A 249 20.95 -27.48 -18.51
N ALA A 250 21.49 -26.39 -19.03
CA ALA A 250 20.76 -25.14 -19.23
C ALA A 250 21.01 -24.61 -20.64
N GLY A 251 20.12 -23.70 -21.10
CA GLY A 251 20.28 -23.09 -22.41
C GLY A 251 19.37 -21.89 -22.62
N PHE A 252 19.74 -21.16 -23.66
CA PHE A 252 18.95 -20.02 -24.16
C PHE A 252 18.95 -20.06 -25.69
N ASN A 253 17.85 -19.75 -26.32
CA ASN A 253 17.80 -19.66 -27.75
C ASN A 253 16.93 -18.49 -28.21
N ASN A 254 17.33 -17.84 -29.32
CA ASN A 254 16.56 -16.76 -29.90
C ASN A 254 16.80 -16.63 -31.41
N THR A 255 15.83 -16.08 -32.14
CA THR A 255 15.94 -15.80 -33.57
C THR A 255 16.49 -14.39 -33.85
N ASP A 256 16.46 -13.48 -32.87
CA ASP A 256 17.11 -12.17 -32.98
C ASP A 256 18.58 -12.31 -32.56
N ARG A 257 19.46 -12.12 -33.53
CA ARG A 257 20.89 -12.29 -33.34
C ARG A 257 21.48 -11.26 -32.40
N ALA A 258 21.05 -10.01 -32.47
CA ALA A 258 21.56 -8.94 -31.62
C ALA A 258 21.22 -9.20 -30.14
N PHE A 259 19.97 -9.55 -29.86
CA PHE A 259 19.55 -9.94 -28.50
C PHE A 259 20.29 -11.18 -28.02
N PHE A 260 20.49 -12.17 -28.88
CA PHE A 260 21.25 -13.38 -28.53
C PHE A 260 22.71 -13.05 -28.16
N GLU A 261 23.39 -12.21 -28.93
CA GLU A 261 24.77 -11.78 -28.68
C GLU A 261 24.88 -11.01 -27.36
N ASP A 262 23.92 -10.11 -27.03
CA ASP A 262 23.86 -9.40 -25.74
C ASP A 262 23.73 -10.38 -24.56
N VAL A 263 22.90 -11.41 -24.68
CA VAL A 263 22.70 -12.45 -23.64
C VAL A 263 23.98 -13.28 -23.46
N VAL A 264 24.63 -13.70 -24.55
CA VAL A 264 25.90 -14.42 -24.50
C VAL A 264 26.98 -13.59 -23.84
N PHE A 265 27.07 -12.31 -24.19
CA PHE A 265 28.00 -11.37 -23.58
C PHE A 265 27.77 -11.23 -22.07
N ALA A 266 26.53 -11.05 -21.66
CA ALA A 266 26.17 -10.96 -20.24
C ALA A 266 26.48 -12.28 -19.48
N TYR A 267 26.20 -13.44 -20.12
CA TYR A 267 26.53 -14.73 -19.55
C TYR A 267 28.03 -14.90 -19.32
N ASP A 268 28.86 -14.59 -20.32
CA ASP A 268 30.31 -14.72 -20.22
C ASP A 268 30.93 -13.87 -19.10
N HIS A 269 30.35 -12.67 -18.85
CA HIS A 269 30.87 -11.75 -17.84
C HIS A 269 30.36 -12.01 -16.43
N LEU A 270 29.12 -12.51 -16.27
CA LEU A 270 28.48 -12.66 -14.95
C LEU A 270 28.45 -14.10 -14.44
N VAL A 271 28.42 -15.08 -15.33
CA VAL A 271 28.34 -16.51 -15.00
C VAL A 271 29.62 -17.22 -15.40
N GLY A 272 29.97 -17.12 -16.66
CA GLY A 272 31.14 -17.80 -17.21
C GLY A 272 31.01 -19.33 -17.30
N GLY A 273 32.14 -19.99 -17.46
CA GLY A 273 32.18 -21.44 -17.57
C GLY A 273 32.00 -21.98 -19.00
N PRO A 274 32.18 -23.31 -19.19
CA PRO A 274 32.10 -23.93 -20.52
C PRO A 274 30.70 -23.82 -21.11
N ARG A 275 30.62 -23.31 -22.34
CA ARG A 275 29.41 -23.18 -23.12
C ARG A 275 29.62 -23.53 -24.58
N TYR A 276 28.54 -23.88 -25.28
CA TYR A 276 28.56 -24.17 -26.71
C TYR A 276 27.58 -23.25 -27.42
N LEU A 277 27.99 -22.71 -28.58
CA LEU A 277 27.17 -21.92 -29.45
C LEU A 277 26.91 -22.67 -30.73
N SER A 278 25.64 -22.67 -31.15
CA SER A 278 25.24 -23.26 -32.43
C SER A 278 24.14 -22.43 -33.07
N SER A 279 23.89 -22.64 -34.35
CA SER A 279 22.72 -22.13 -35.02
C SER A 279 22.10 -23.18 -35.93
N ARG A 280 20.78 -23.12 -36.08
CA ARG A 280 20.03 -23.99 -36.98
C ARG A 280 18.83 -23.26 -37.56
N LYS A 281 18.33 -23.76 -38.68
CA LYS A 281 17.09 -23.20 -39.27
C LYS A 281 15.87 -23.88 -38.63
N THR A 282 14.88 -23.06 -38.28
CA THR A 282 13.58 -23.55 -37.80
C THR A 282 12.89 -24.37 -38.89
N ARG A 283 12.06 -25.34 -38.48
CA ARG A 283 11.38 -26.24 -39.43
C ARG A 283 10.21 -25.56 -40.15
N VAL A 284 9.57 -24.54 -39.52
CA VAL A 284 8.32 -23.95 -40.01
C VAL A 284 8.58 -22.77 -40.92
N ASP A 285 9.31 -21.75 -40.46
CA ASP A 285 9.51 -20.48 -41.19
C ASP A 285 10.94 -20.30 -41.71
N ARG A 286 11.79 -21.29 -41.54
CA ARG A 286 13.21 -21.32 -41.95
C ARG A 286 14.05 -20.17 -41.41
N LYS A 287 13.62 -19.49 -40.35
CA LYS A 287 14.44 -18.50 -39.66
C LYS A 287 15.61 -19.17 -38.98
N GLU A 288 16.72 -18.46 -38.92
CA GLU A 288 17.88 -18.89 -38.15
C GLU A 288 17.59 -18.72 -36.66
N ILE A 289 17.80 -19.78 -35.88
CA ILE A 289 17.73 -19.76 -34.42
C ILE A 289 19.13 -19.96 -33.88
N HIS A 290 19.58 -19.05 -33.02
CA HIS A 290 20.85 -19.12 -32.32
C HIS A 290 20.64 -19.80 -30.97
N GLU A 291 21.54 -20.68 -30.60
CA GLU A 291 21.41 -21.54 -29.40
C GLU A 291 22.68 -21.44 -28.54
N LEU A 292 22.51 -21.11 -27.26
CA LEU A 292 23.49 -21.21 -26.20
C LEU A 292 23.18 -22.47 -25.38
N ASP A 293 24.13 -23.38 -25.27
CA ASP A 293 24.01 -24.63 -24.55
C ASP A 293 25.06 -24.73 -23.45
N ILE A 294 24.64 -25.06 -22.24
CA ILE A 294 25.45 -25.16 -21.03
C ILE A 294 25.32 -26.57 -20.47
N GLN A 295 26.37 -27.39 -20.60
CA GLN A 295 26.40 -28.79 -20.20
C GLN A 295 27.01 -29.00 -18.82
N ARG A 296 27.71 -28.02 -18.25
CA ARG A 296 28.25 -28.03 -16.90
C ARG A 296 27.68 -26.86 -16.12
N LEU A 297 26.93 -27.16 -15.08
CA LEU A 297 26.14 -26.16 -14.34
C LEU A 297 26.84 -25.61 -13.10
N ASP A 298 28.12 -25.89 -12.86
CA ASP A 298 28.78 -25.43 -11.63
C ASP A 298 28.78 -23.90 -11.51
N ALA A 299 29.19 -23.20 -12.56
CA ALA A 299 29.15 -21.74 -12.62
C ALA A 299 27.70 -21.19 -12.61
N PHE A 300 26.78 -21.86 -13.32
CA PHE A 300 25.38 -21.50 -13.36
C PHE A 300 24.71 -21.60 -11.97
N ARG A 301 25.03 -22.67 -11.20
CA ARG A 301 24.56 -22.85 -9.82
C ARG A 301 25.10 -21.79 -8.84
N ALA A 302 26.28 -21.28 -9.11
CA ALA A 302 26.89 -20.19 -8.32
C ALA A 302 26.44 -18.80 -8.76
N SER A 303 25.59 -18.70 -9.77
CA SER A 303 25.12 -17.43 -10.34
C SER A 303 23.72 -17.03 -9.86
N PRO A 304 23.30 -15.79 -10.11
CA PRO A 304 21.93 -15.35 -9.85
C PRO A 304 20.83 -16.13 -10.59
N LEU A 305 21.18 -16.96 -11.57
CA LEU A 305 20.23 -17.80 -12.31
C LEU A 305 19.95 -19.14 -11.60
N ALA A 306 20.63 -19.46 -10.51
CA ALA A 306 20.51 -20.75 -9.81
C ALA A 306 19.05 -21.07 -9.40
N GLU A 307 18.29 -20.08 -8.99
CA GLU A 307 16.88 -20.22 -8.58
C GLU A 307 15.93 -20.61 -9.74
N LEU A 308 16.38 -20.49 -10.99
CA LEU A 308 15.61 -20.90 -12.17
C LEU A 308 15.87 -22.36 -12.59
N ILE A 309 16.75 -23.10 -11.89
CA ILE A 309 17.03 -24.51 -12.20
C ILE A 309 15.81 -25.38 -11.84
N GLY A 310 15.32 -26.13 -12.82
CA GLY A 310 14.15 -27.01 -12.66
C GLY A 310 12.81 -26.31 -12.75
N VAL A 311 12.78 -24.98 -12.92
CA VAL A 311 11.55 -24.19 -13.03
C VAL A 311 10.93 -24.39 -14.43
N ARG A 312 9.65 -24.79 -14.45
CA ARG A 312 8.88 -24.97 -15.70
C ARG A 312 8.24 -23.66 -16.15
N SER A 313 7.81 -23.59 -17.39
CA SER A 313 7.19 -22.38 -17.97
C SER A 313 5.99 -21.86 -17.17
N GLY A 314 5.19 -22.74 -16.55
CA GLY A 314 4.06 -22.37 -15.70
C GLY A 314 4.43 -21.86 -14.31
N ASP A 315 5.67 -22.11 -13.87
CA ASP A 315 6.15 -21.81 -12.52
C ASP A 315 7.20 -20.69 -12.50
N LYS A 316 7.50 -20.09 -13.66
CA LYS A 316 8.47 -18.99 -13.77
C LYS A 316 8.07 -17.79 -12.91
N PHE A 317 9.05 -17.06 -12.44
CA PHE A 317 8.90 -15.88 -11.56
C PHE A 317 10.01 -14.86 -11.83
N VAL A 318 9.87 -13.66 -11.30
CA VAL A 318 10.93 -12.64 -11.32
C VAL A 318 11.99 -13.01 -10.27
N PRO A 319 13.26 -13.27 -10.67
CA PRO A 319 14.32 -13.62 -9.75
C PRO A 319 14.51 -12.60 -8.62
N GLU A 320 14.83 -13.07 -7.41
CA GLU A 320 14.99 -12.21 -6.24
C GLU A 320 16.08 -11.14 -6.44
N VAL A 321 17.14 -11.49 -7.17
CA VAL A 321 18.20 -10.53 -7.52
C VAL A 321 17.69 -9.34 -8.33
N VAL A 322 16.59 -9.47 -9.08
CA VAL A 322 15.94 -8.37 -9.81
C VAL A 322 15.19 -7.44 -8.84
N TRP A 323 14.45 -8.02 -7.88
CA TRP A 323 13.74 -7.27 -6.85
C TRP A 323 14.68 -6.51 -5.92
N ARG A 324 15.81 -7.12 -5.56
CA ARG A 324 16.88 -6.51 -4.76
C ARG A 324 17.84 -5.65 -5.59
N GLY A 325 17.71 -5.69 -6.92
CA GLY A 325 18.38 -4.76 -7.82
C GLY A 325 17.67 -3.42 -7.88
N GLY A 326 18.45 -2.33 -8.05
CA GLY A 326 17.90 -1.00 -8.24
C GLY A 326 17.20 -0.83 -9.60
N TRP A 327 16.78 0.39 -9.89
CA TRP A 327 16.06 0.76 -11.12
C TRP A 327 16.74 0.27 -12.41
N GLY A 328 18.09 0.25 -12.43
CA GLY A 328 18.86 -0.19 -13.59
C GLY A 328 18.67 -1.66 -13.92
N VAL A 329 18.74 -2.54 -12.93
CA VAL A 329 18.52 -3.99 -13.08
C VAL A 329 17.09 -4.29 -13.50
N LYS A 330 16.10 -3.69 -12.83
CA LYS A 330 14.67 -3.87 -13.12
C LYS A 330 14.33 -3.43 -14.55
N ARG A 331 14.85 -2.28 -14.99
CA ARG A 331 14.67 -1.78 -16.36
C ARG A 331 15.20 -2.77 -17.38
N ALA A 332 16.43 -3.19 -17.24
CA ALA A 332 17.08 -4.12 -18.17
C ALA A 332 16.39 -5.49 -18.19
N PHE A 333 15.93 -5.97 -17.02
CA PHE A 333 15.12 -7.18 -16.91
C PHE A 333 13.83 -7.09 -17.71
N LEU A 334 13.04 -6.03 -17.50
CA LEU A 334 11.80 -5.81 -18.24
C LEU A 334 12.06 -5.70 -19.74
N SER A 335 13.07 -4.92 -20.16
CA SER A 335 13.43 -4.79 -21.57
C SER A 335 13.74 -6.12 -22.22
N ALA A 336 14.49 -7.01 -21.54
CA ALA A 336 14.82 -8.35 -22.02
C ALA A 336 13.60 -9.28 -22.04
N CYS A 337 12.77 -9.28 -21.01
CA CYS A 337 11.52 -10.04 -21.00
C CYS A 337 10.61 -9.65 -22.18
N PHE A 338 10.47 -8.36 -22.43
CA PHE A 338 9.65 -7.88 -23.55
C PHE A 338 10.32 -8.12 -24.91
N GLU A 339 11.65 -8.12 -25.01
CA GLU A 339 12.32 -8.53 -26.24
C GLU A 339 12.08 -10.02 -26.55
N GLY A 340 12.07 -10.92 -25.55
CA GLY A 340 11.68 -12.31 -25.72
C GLY A 340 10.19 -12.47 -26.04
N ASP A 341 9.35 -12.34 -25.03
CA ASP A 341 7.93 -12.69 -25.04
C ASP A 341 6.97 -11.51 -25.33
N GLY A 342 7.49 -10.29 -25.54
CA GLY A 342 6.68 -9.11 -25.84
C GLY A 342 6.41 -8.94 -27.33
N ASP A 343 5.28 -8.29 -27.67
CA ASP A 343 4.90 -8.01 -29.06
C ASP A 343 4.17 -6.65 -29.18
N PRO A 344 4.77 -5.67 -29.86
CA PRO A 344 4.10 -4.43 -30.22
C PRO A 344 3.13 -4.67 -31.37
N ARG A 345 1.82 -4.46 -31.15
CA ARG A 345 0.72 -4.74 -32.09
C ARG A 345 -0.01 -3.49 -32.50
N VAL A 346 -0.35 -3.41 -33.78
CA VAL A 346 -1.31 -2.44 -34.28
C VAL A 346 -2.72 -2.98 -33.99
N ALA A 347 -3.53 -2.19 -33.30
CA ALA A 347 -4.94 -2.45 -33.09
C ALA A 347 -5.77 -1.48 -33.95
N ALA A 348 -7.04 -1.81 -34.19
CA ALA A 348 -7.96 -0.92 -34.94
C ALA A 348 -8.05 0.49 -34.31
N ASP A 349 -7.77 0.58 -33.02
CA ASP A 349 -7.95 1.73 -32.15
C ASP A 349 -6.65 2.44 -31.75
N GLY A 350 -5.53 2.06 -32.34
CA GLY A 350 -4.19 2.53 -32.00
C GLY A 350 -3.21 1.37 -31.98
N PHE A 351 -2.28 1.37 -31.01
CA PHE A 351 -1.42 0.22 -30.81
C PHE A 351 -1.30 -0.15 -29.35
N THR A 352 -0.96 -1.41 -29.11
CA THR A 352 -0.82 -2.01 -27.79
C THR A 352 0.49 -2.79 -27.74
N ILE A 353 1.05 -2.94 -26.55
CA ILE A 353 2.18 -3.83 -26.31
C ILE A 353 1.66 -4.98 -25.45
N HIS A 354 1.87 -6.20 -25.92
CA HIS A 354 1.47 -7.41 -25.24
C HIS A 354 2.71 -8.12 -24.67
N TYR A 355 2.56 -8.74 -23.53
CA TYR A 355 3.48 -9.70 -22.96
C TYR A 355 2.70 -10.94 -22.53
N SER A 356 3.16 -12.12 -22.89
CA SER A 356 2.42 -13.37 -22.64
C SER A 356 3.28 -14.37 -21.87
N THR A 357 2.71 -14.99 -20.84
CA THR A 357 3.36 -16.05 -20.07
C THR A 357 2.35 -17.12 -19.65
N TYR A 358 2.81 -18.33 -19.40
CA TYR A 358 2.00 -19.40 -18.79
C TYR A 358 2.05 -19.38 -17.26
N SER A 359 2.94 -18.60 -16.65
CA SER A 359 3.03 -18.44 -15.21
C SER A 359 2.14 -17.29 -14.75
N GLU A 360 1.19 -17.58 -13.87
CA GLU A 360 0.38 -16.56 -13.21
C GLU A 360 1.24 -15.65 -12.31
N ARG A 361 2.17 -16.25 -11.57
CA ARG A 361 3.10 -15.56 -10.69
C ARG A 361 3.95 -14.56 -11.49
N LEU A 362 4.58 -15.00 -12.56
CA LEU A 362 5.40 -14.13 -13.42
C LEU A 362 4.56 -12.99 -14.00
N GLY A 363 3.34 -13.30 -14.49
CA GLY A 363 2.43 -12.29 -15.04
C GLY A 363 2.08 -11.20 -14.01
N ARG A 364 1.83 -11.56 -12.75
CA ARG A 364 1.57 -10.62 -11.66
C ARG A 364 2.82 -9.80 -11.32
N GLU A 365 3.95 -10.46 -11.15
CA GLU A 365 5.22 -9.82 -10.77
C GLU A 365 5.73 -8.84 -11.84
N VAL A 366 5.62 -9.18 -13.13
CA VAL A 366 5.94 -8.26 -14.24
C VAL A 366 4.96 -7.08 -14.27
N GLN A 367 3.68 -7.29 -13.96
CA GLN A 367 2.70 -6.20 -13.84
C GLN A 367 3.08 -5.21 -12.73
N GLU A 368 3.51 -5.71 -11.57
CA GLU A 368 3.99 -4.90 -10.44
C GLU A 368 5.25 -4.10 -10.82
N LEU A 369 6.23 -4.74 -11.43
CA LEU A 369 7.46 -4.06 -11.89
C LEU A 369 7.15 -2.96 -12.91
N LEU A 370 6.25 -3.20 -13.88
CA LEU A 370 5.82 -2.17 -14.82
C LEU A 370 5.20 -0.96 -14.12
N ALA A 371 4.40 -1.19 -13.08
CA ALA A 371 3.79 -0.11 -12.29
C ALA A 371 4.83 0.74 -11.56
N GLU A 372 5.96 0.16 -11.12
CA GLU A 372 7.09 0.91 -10.58
C GLU A 372 7.65 1.92 -11.58
N PHE A 373 7.64 1.60 -12.88
CA PHE A 373 8.03 2.50 -13.97
C PHE A 373 6.88 3.40 -14.46
N GLY A 374 5.75 3.42 -13.77
CA GLY A 374 4.58 4.20 -14.15
C GLY A 374 3.84 3.67 -15.36
N VAL A 375 4.09 2.43 -15.76
CA VAL A 375 3.43 1.74 -16.87
C VAL A 375 2.33 0.83 -16.34
N ILE A 376 1.07 1.18 -16.59
CA ILE A 376 -0.06 0.38 -16.15
C ILE A 376 -0.46 -0.62 -17.24
N ALA A 377 -0.32 -1.89 -16.95
CA ALA A 377 -0.75 -2.99 -17.81
C ALA A 377 -1.99 -3.68 -17.23
N SER A 378 -2.91 -4.11 -18.09
CA SER A 378 -4.03 -4.96 -17.68
C SER A 378 -3.67 -6.42 -17.86
N ARG A 379 -3.84 -7.23 -16.82
CA ARG A 379 -3.61 -8.68 -16.86
C ARG A 379 -4.91 -9.40 -17.19
N ARG A 380 -4.88 -10.27 -18.20
CA ARG A 380 -6.02 -11.10 -18.62
C ARG A 380 -5.60 -12.55 -18.79
N GLN A 381 -6.53 -13.45 -18.55
CA GLN A 381 -6.35 -14.89 -18.74
C GLN A 381 -7.04 -15.35 -20.01
N TYR A 382 -6.37 -16.24 -20.76
CA TYR A 382 -6.89 -16.86 -21.96
C TYR A 382 -6.69 -18.36 -21.89
N THR A 383 -7.76 -19.13 -21.90
CA THR A 383 -7.67 -20.60 -21.96
C THR A 383 -7.47 -21.01 -23.42
N ARG A 384 -6.38 -21.70 -23.68
CA ARG A 384 -6.07 -22.26 -25.02
C ARG A 384 -6.89 -23.54 -25.27
N PRO A 385 -7.08 -23.93 -26.54
CA PRO A 385 -7.75 -25.21 -26.85
C PRO A 385 -7.09 -26.44 -26.22
N SER A 386 -5.80 -26.36 -25.91
CA SER A 386 -5.04 -27.39 -25.17
C SER A 386 -5.38 -27.50 -23.68
N GLY A 387 -6.22 -26.60 -23.14
CA GLY A 387 -6.52 -26.47 -21.71
C GLY A 387 -5.49 -25.64 -20.92
N SER A 388 -4.36 -25.25 -21.52
CA SER A 388 -3.37 -24.39 -20.85
C SER A 388 -3.89 -22.95 -20.69
N VAL A 389 -3.58 -22.32 -19.56
CA VAL A 389 -3.98 -20.92 -19.27
C VAL A 389 -2.80 -20.00 -19.60
N GLU A 390 -3.02 -19.07 -20.50
CA GLU A 390 -2.08 -18.00 -20.85
C GLU A 390 -2.46 -16.74 -20.09
N HIS A 391 -1.49 -16.15 -19.37
CA HIS A 391 -1.60 -14.86 -18.72
C HIS A 391 -0.99 -13.79 -19.61
N ARG A 392 -1.81 -12.83 -20.03
CA ARG A 392 -1.38 -11.77 -20.94
C ARG A 392 -1.46 -10.42 -20.27
N LEU A 393 -0.36 -9.70 -20.27
CA LEU A 393 -0.30 -8.28 -19.94
C LEU A 393 -0.51 -7.45 -21.20
N ILE A 394 -1.38 -6.46 -21.12
CA ILE A 394 -1.73 -5.57 -22.22
C ILE A 394 -1.47 -4.14 -21.76
N ILE A 395 -0.45 -3.51 -22.35
CA ILE A 395 -0.16 -2.08 -22.19
C ILE A 395 -0.91 -1.35 -23.29
N SER A 396 -1.86 -0.50 -22.89
CA SER A 396 -2.72 0.25 -23.80
C SER A 396 -2.84 1.72 -23.36
N GLY A 397 -3.28 2.57 -24.29
CA GLY A 397 -3.32 4.02 -24.08
C GLY A 397 -1.98 4.69 -24.36
N LEU A 398 -2.02 5.86 -24.99
CA LEU A 398 -0.83 6.57 -25.47
C LEU A 398 0.16 6.87 -24.32
N ARG A 399 -0.35 7.25 -23.15
CA ARG A 399 0.46 7.53 -21.95
C ARG A 399 1.28 6.33 -21.53
N ASN A 400 0.65 5.17 -21.34
CA ASN A 400 1.34 3.96 -20.90
C ASN A 400 2.35 3.46 -21.93
N VAL A 401 2.00 3.56 -23.21
CA VAL A 401 2.89 3.14 -24.29
C VAL A 401 4.10 4.06 -24.43
N LYS A 402 3.91 5.38 -24.30
CA LYS A 402 5.03 6.33 -24.24
C LYS A 402 5.90 6.09 -23.00
N ALA A 403 5.29 5.93 -21.82
CA ALA A 403 6.01 5.61 -20.60
C ALA A 403 6.83 4.31 -20.75
N PHE A 404 6.25 3.27 -21.36
CA PHE A 404 6.99 2.05 -21.66
C PHE A 404 8.17 2.32 -22.60
N ALA A 405 7.95 3.04 -23.70
CA ALA A 405 8.99 3.32 -24.69
C ALA A 405 10.18 4.12 -24.13
N GLU A 406 9.92 5.04 -23.22
CA GLU A 406 10.91 5.93 -22.62
C GLU A 406 11.64 5.29 -21.43
N ARG A 407 10.90 4.56 -20.58
CA ARG A 407 11.37 4.10 -19.28
C ARG A 407 11.80 2.64 -19.26
N VAL A 408 11.25 1.81 -20.12
CA VAL A 408 11.55 0.37 -20.28
C VAL A 408 12.13 0.12 -21.67
N GLY A 409 11.30 0.14 -22.71
CA GLY A 409 11.68 -0.12 -24.10
C GLY A 409 11.91 -1.60 -24.41
N PHE A 410 12.34 -1.85 -25.64
CA PHE A 410 12.89 -3.13 -26.11
C PHE A 410 14.40 -2.99 -26.32
N LEU A 411 15.11 -4.09 -26.49
CA LEU A 411 16.58 -4.08 -26.64
C LEU A 411 17.03 -4.05 -28.11
N ALA A 412 16.36 -4.78 -29.00
CA ALA A 412 16.82 -5.05 -30.36
C ALA A 412 15.80 -4.62 -31.44
N THR A 413 15.42 -5.53 -32.32
CA THR A 413 14.58 -5.23 -33.49
C THR A 413 13.19 -4.72 -33.15
N LYS A 414 12.61 -5.13 -32.03
CA LYS A 414 11.29 -4.67 -31.57
C LYS A 414 11.29 -3.19 -31.19
N GLN A 415 12.43 -2.64 -30.74
CA GLN A 415 12.56 -1.23 -30.41
C GLN A 415 12.39 -0.32 -31.66
N ALA A 416 12.92 -0.73 -32.80
CA ALA A 416 12.73 0.02 -34.05
C ALA A 416 11.25 0.03 -34.47
N LYS A 417 10.59 -1.14 -34.38
CA LYS A 417 9.15 -1.27 -34.64
C LYS A 417 8.32 -0.40 -33.69
N LEU A 418 8.66 -0.37 -32.40
CA LEU A 418 7.96 0.48 -31.43
C LEU A 418 8.06 1.96 -31.78
N ARG A 419 9.26 2.45 -32.10
CA ARG A 419 9.49 3.85 -32.51
C ARG A 419 8.70 4.22 -33.76
N GLU A 420 8.69 3.34 -34.76
CA GLU A 420 7.90 3.51 -35.98
C GLU A 420 6.39 3.61 -35.68
N LEU A 421 5.87 2.72 -34.80
CA LEU A 421 4.46 2.72 -34.42
C LEU A 421 4.07 4.00 -33.67
N ILE A 422 4.90 4.48 -32.73
CA ILE A 422 4.65 5.72 -32.00
C ILE A 422 4.63 6.93 -32.95
N THR A 423 5.54 6.97 -33.94
CA THR A 423 5.63 8.07 -34.90
C THR A 423 4.45 8.07 -35.89
N ARG A 424 4.00 6.88 -36.29
CA ARG A 424 2.89 6.71 -37.25
C ARG A 424 1.51 6.72 -36.63
N ALA A 425 1.41 6.50 -35.31
CA ALA A 425 0.12 6.46 -34.62
C ALA A 425 -0.57 7.81 -34.80
N PRO A 426 -1.71 7.88 -35.52
CA PRO A 426 -2.43 9.12 -35.54
C PRO A 426 -2.87 9.40 -34.10
N LEU A 427 -2.42 10.52 -33.57
CA LEU A 427 -2.92 11.10 -32.34
C LEU A 427 -4.41 11.43 -32.57
N ARG A 428 -5.28 10.42 -32.60
CA ARG A 428 -6.73 10.64 -32.66
C ARG A 428 -7.15 11.02 -31.24
N PRO A 429 -7.37 12.32 -30.99
CA PRO A 429 -7.70 12.83 -29.67
C PRO A 429 -9.07 12.39 -29.16
N HIS A 430 -9.82 11.61 -29.94
CA HIS A 430 -11.24 11.34 -29.72
C HIS A 430 -11.57 9.95 -29.16
N ARG A 431 -10.59 9.06 -28.97
CA ARG A 431 -10.87 7.78 -28.31
C ARG A 431 -10.61 7.87 -26.82
N LEU A 432 -11.61 7.47 -26.06
CA LEU A 432 -11.61 7.51 -24.61
C LEU A 432 -10.51 6.60 -24.07
N SER A 433 -9.46 7.20 -23.53
CA SER A 433 -8.51 6.48 -22.70
C SER A 433 -9.25 5.82 -21.53
N SER A 434 -8.88 4.59 -21.15
CA SER A 434 -9.39 3.98 -19.92
C SER A 434 -8.84 4.67 -18.66
N ASP A 435 -7.88 5.58 -18.82
CA ASP A 435 -7.23 6.31 -17.74
C ASP A 435 -7.99 7.62 -17.47
N HIS A 436 -8.96 7.56 -16.59
CA HIS A 436 -9.78 8.70 -16.18
C HIS A 436 -9.84 8.81 -14.67
N VAL A 437 -10.17 10.01 -14.21
CA VAL A 437 -10.40 10.31 -12.78
C VAL A 437 -11.90 10.23 -12.51
N PRO A 438 -12.37 9.20 -11.79
CA PRO A 438 -13.80 9.01 -11.50
C PRO A 438 -14.39 10.17 -10.70
N TYR A 439 -15.71 10.34 -10.79
CA TYR A 439 -16.54 11.31 -10.02
C TYR A 439 -16.29 12.78 -10.31
N VAL A 440 -15.12 13.17 -10.86
CA VAL A 440 -14.77 14.58 -11.12
C VAL A 440 -15.71 15.22 -12.13
N ALA A 441 -16.04 14.52 -13.22
CA ALA A 441 -16.95 15.07 -14.23
C ALA A 441 -18.37 15.31 -13.68
N ASP A 442 -18.85 14.41 -12.82
CA ASP A 442 -20.18 14.52 -12.21
C ASP A 442 -20.20 15.62 -11.15
N PHE A 443 -19.16 15.75 -10.35
CA PHE A 443 -18.98 16.85 -9.38
C PHE A 443 -18.98 18.21 -10.08
N VAL A 444 -18.14 18.41 -11.09
CA VAL A 444 -18.11 19.67 -11.85
C VAL A 444 -19.46 19.99 -12.48
N ARG A 445 -20.23 18.99 -12.90
CA ARG A 445 -21.59 19.21 -13.42
C ARG A 445 -22.55 19.67 -12.33
N SER A 446 -22.45 19.17 -11.12
CA SER A 446 -23.36 19.58 -10.03
C SER A 446 -23.09 21.00 -9.57
N GLU A 447 -21.81 21.36 -9.46
CA GLU A 447 -21.40 22.67 -8.94
C GLU A 447 -21.53 23.83 -9.93
N LEU A 448 -21.40 23.55 -11.25
CA LEU A 448 -21.44 24.56 -12.31
C LEU A 448 -22.63 24.42 -13.27
N PRO A 449 -23.88 24.35 -12.80
CA PRO A 449 -25.04 24.11 -13.67
C PRO A 449 -25.32 25.26 -14.66
N GLY A 450 -24.91 26.49 -14.35
CA GLY A 450 -25.07 27.68 -15.21
C GLY A 450 -24.07 27.74 -16.36
N GLU A 451 -22.80 27.53 -16.08
CA GLU A 451 -21.73 27.50 -17.08
C GLU A 451 -21.80 26.27 -18.01
N ILE A 452 -22.40 25.22 -17.50
CA ILE A 452 -22.60 23.98 -18.23
C ILE A 452 -23.71 24.07 -19.28
N ARG A 453 -24.61 25.03 -19.25
CA ARG A 453 -25.66 25.23 -20.28
C ARG A 453 -25.20 26.01 -21.52
N GLY A 454 -24.03 26.66 -21.46
CA GLY A 454 -23.43 27.40 -22.55
C GLY A 454 -22.40 26.61 -23.35
N THR A 455 -21.68 27.30 -24.23
CA THR A 455 -20.59 26.74 -25.08
C THR A 455 -19.46 26.11 -24.27
N GLY A 456 -19.28 26.48 -22.98
CA GLY A 456 -18.28 25.90 -22.08
C GLY A 456 -18.55 24.45 -21.68
N ARG A 457 -19.79 24.07 -21.48
CA ARG A 457 -20.21 22.70 -21.14
C ARG A 457 -19.91 21.71 -22.25
N SER A 458 -20.24 22.07 -23.49
CA SER A 458 -19.97 21.20 -24.62
C SER A 458 -18.47 20.98 -24.78
N TRP A 459 -17.64 21.96 -24.42
CA TRP A 459 -16.19 21.81 -24.50
C TRP A 459 -15.63 20.86 -23.45
N LEU A 460 -15.91 21.06 -22.15
CA LEU A 460 -15.41 20.20 -21.07
C LEU A 460 -15.85 18.74 -21.25
N VAL A 461 -17.13 18.52 -21.52
CA VAL A 461 -17.70 17.18 -21.69
C VAL A 461 -17.27 16.55 -23.01
N ALA A 462 -17.28 17.29 -24.13
CA ALA A 462 -16.87 16.79 -25.43
C ALA A 462 -15.36 16.47 -25.50
N HIS A 463 -14.55 17.15 -24.70
CA HIS A 463 -13.11 16.92 -24.63
C HIS A 463 -12.70 15.95 -23.53
N ASN A 464 -13.66 15.41 -22.74
CA ASN A 464 -13.39 14.45 -21.67
C ASN A 464 -12.27 14.95 -20.72
N PHE A 465 -12.48 16.10 -20.12
CA PHE A 465 -11.48 16.78 -19.28
C PHE A 465 -11.03 15.95 -18.07
N ASP A 466 -11.83 14.99 -17.63
CA ASP A 466 -11.59 14.00 -16.59
C ASP A 466 -10.58 12.91 -16.98
N ARG A 467 -10.13 12.90 -18.24
CA ARG A 467 -9.10 11.98 -18.72
C ARG A 467 -7.71 12.51 -18.40
N VAL A 468 -6.89 11.65 -17.80
CA VAL A 468 -5.53 12.04 -17.37
C VAL A 468 -4.71 12.61 -18.53
N GLU A 469 -4.75 11.98 -19.72
CA GLU A 469 -4.05 12.48 -20.91
C GLU A 469 -4.52 13.89 -21.34
N ARG A 470 -5.81 14.17 -21.17
CA ARG A 470 -6.37 15.51 -21.47
C ARG A 470 -5.95 16.52 -20.43
N TRP A 471 -6.01 16.13 -19.17
CA TRP A 471 -5.54 16.97 -18.08
C TRP A 471 -4.07 17.36 -18.27
N GLU A 472 -3.19 16.41 -18.55
CA GLU A 472 -1.76 16.67 -18.78
C GLU A 472 -1.51 17.61 -19.97
N THR A 473 -2.28 17.51 -21.05
CA THR A 473 -2.06 18.31 -22.27
C THR A 473 -2.78 19.66 -22.29
N GLU A 474 -3.92 19.78 -21.64
CA GLU A 474 -4.80 20.96 -21.72
C GLU A 474 -5.11 21.57 -20.34
N ARG A 475 -4.31 21.25 -19.31
CA ARG A 475 -4.56 21.64 -17.90
C ARG A 475 -4.89 23.12 -17.72
N LEU A 476 -4.07 24.01 -18.25
CA LEU A 476 -4.29 25.47 -18.12
C LEU A 476 -5.61 25.91 -18.78
N ARG A 477 -5.96 25.33 -19.90
CA ARG A 477 -7.20 25.62 -20.62
C ARG A 477 -8.43 25.10 -19.88
N ILE A 478 -8.32 23.95 -19.23
CA ILE A 478 -9.39 23.36 -18.41
C ILE A 478 -9.61 24.25 -17.18
N ILE A 479 -8.55 24.65 -16.47
CA ILE A 479 -8.61 25.54 -15.31
C ILE A 479 -9.24 26.88 -15.67
N ASP A 480 -8.83 27.51 -16.79
CA ASP A 480 -9.41 28.78 -17.28
C ASP A 480 -10.91 28.66 -17.64
N ARG A 481 -11.37 27.47 -17.99
CA ARG A 481 -12.77 27.19 -18.27
C ARG A 481 -13.63 26.99 -17.00
N ILE A 482 -13.08 26.33 -15.99
CA ILE A 482 -13.79 26.08 -14.72
C ILE A 482 -13.88 27.38 -13.90
N LYS A 483 -12.78 28.09 -13.73
CA LYS A 483 -12.62 29.39 -13.04
C LYS A 483 -13.02 29.44 -11.55
N ASP A 484 -13.97 28.62 -11.13
CA ASP A 484 -14.48 28.59 -9.76
C ASP A 484 -13.38 28.08 -8.81
N PRO A 485 -12.95 28.88 -7.80
CA PRO A 485 -11.86 28.50 -6.90
C PRO A 485 -12.19 27.29 -6.01
N ASP A 486 -13.44 27.14 -5.58
CA ASP A 486 -13.85 26.06 -4.69
C ASP A 486 -13.90 24.72 -5.43
N VAL A 487 -14.44 24.75 -6.66
CA VAL A 487 -14.42 23.60 -7.56
C VAL A 487 -13.00 23.21 -7.92
N LEU A 488 -12.14 24.18 -8.26
CA LEU A 488 -10.72 23.93 -8.56
C LEU A 488 -9.99 23.41 -7.33
N GLY A 489 -10.21 23.98 -6.14
CA GLY A 489 -9.64 23.52 -4.87
C GLY A 489 -9.94 22.06 -4.58
N THR A 490 -11.13 21.59 -4.98
CA THR A 490 -11.57 20.20 -4.82
C THR A 490 -10.94 19.27 -5.85
N ILE A 491 -10.93 19.63 -7.13
CA ILE A 491 -10.51 18.69 -8.18
C ILE A 491 -9.01 18.66 -8.41
N LEU A 492 -8.25 19.75 -8.16
CA LEU A 492 -6.81 19.81 -8.41
C LEU A 492 -6.04 18.74 -7.64
N PRO A 493 -6.25 18.51 -6.32
CA PRO A 493 -5.54 17.47 -5.59
C PRO A 493 -5.76 16.08 -6.20
N VAL A 494 -6.95 15.80 -6.73
CA VAL A 494 -7.30 14.50 -7.31
C VAL A 494 -6.74 14.35 -8.72
N MET A 495 -6.86 15.38 -9.56
CA MET A 495 -6.39 15.38 -10.96
C MET A 495 -4.87 15.39 -11.07
N ASP A 496 -4.17 16.09 -10.16
CA ASP A 496 -2.71 16.20 -10.13
C ASP A 496 -2.03 15.08 -9.31
N SER A 497 -2.80 14.19 -8.67
CA SER A 497 -2.27 13.11 -7.81
C SER A 497 -1.35 12.14 -8.54
N GLY A 498 -1.51 11.99 -9.85
CA GLY A 498 -0.75 11.05 -10.65
C GLY A 498 -1.11 9.57 -10.46
N TYR A 499 -2.10 9.24 -9.64
CA TYR A 499 -2.54 7.85 -9.46
C TYR A 499 -3.25 7.30 -10.70
N ARG A 500 -3.24 5.97 -10.81
CA ARG A 500 -4.21 5.24 -11.61
C ARG A 500 -5.36 4.82 -10.70
N PHE A 501 -6.57 5.21 -11.07
CA PHE A 501 -7.79 4.87 -10.37
C PHE A 501 -8.35 3.55 -10.91
N GLU A 502 -8.37 2.50 -10.07
CA GLU A 502 -8.76 1.16 -10.47
C GLU A 502 -10.00 0.67 -9.70
N PRO A 503 -11.09 0.29 -10.40
CA PRO A 503 -12.22 -0.34 -9.75
C PRO A 503 -11.84 -1.72 -9.19
N VAL A 504 -12.27 -2.00 -7.97
CA VAL A 504 -12.17 -3.32 -7.34
C VAL A 504 -13.21 -4.26 -7.96
N VAL A 505 -12.80 -5.49 -8.23
CA VAL A 505 -13.67 -6.57 -8.74
C VAL A 505 -14.11 -7.47 -7.61
N SER A 506 -13.20 -7.83 -6.70
CA SER A 506 -13.51 -8.66 -5.53
C SER A 506 -12.62 -8.34 -4.35
N VAL A 507 -13.13 -8.61 -3.15
CA VAL A 507 -12.38 -8.72 -1.90
C VAL A 507 -12.80 -10.02 -1.24
N ASP A 508 -11.93 -11.01 -1.30
CA ASP A 508 -12.21 -12.38 -0.89
C ASP A 508 -11.45 -12.75 0.40
N ASP A 509 -12.02 -13.63 1.21
CA ASP A 509 -11.30 -14.20 2.35
C ASP A 509 -10.14 -15.07 1.85
N ALA A 510 -8.92 -14.77 2.34
CA ALA A 510 -7.69 -15.43 1.89
C ALA A 510 -7.08 -16.37 2.96
N GLY A 511 -7.84 -16.64 4.04
CA GLY A 511 -7.40 -17.46 5.16
C GLY A 511 -6.39 -16.75 6.08
N PRO A 512 -6.00 -17.39 7.18
CA PRO A 512 -5.02 -16.85 8.11
C PRO A 512 -3.62 -16.84 7.50
N ALA A 513 -2.83 -15.82 7.82
CA ALA A 513 -1.41 -15.72 7.46
C ALA A 513 -0.69 -14.81 8.45
N THR A 514 0.62 -15.00 8.61
CA THR A 514 1.48 -14.07 9.34
C THR A 514 1.52 -12.74 8.60
N VAL A 515 1.37 -11.65 9.35
CA VAL A 515 1.24 -10.30 8.81
C VAL A 515 2.23 -9.33 9.45
N TYR A 516 2.68 -8.37 8.67
CA TYR A 516 3.79 -7.48 8.98
C TYR A 516 3.43 -6.01 8.79
N SER A 517 4.10 -5.13 9.53
CA SER A 517 3.89 -3.68 9.45
C SER A 517 5.21 -2.92 9.59
N LEU A 518 5.23 -1.71 9.05
CA LEU A 518 6.36 -0.77 9.13
C LEU A 518 5.93 0.49 9.86
N ARG A 519 6.84 1.17 10.58
CA ARG A 519 6.58 2.51 11.11
C ARG A 519 7.33 3.55 10.29
N VAL A 520 6.58 4.31 9.51
CA VAL A 520 7.08 5.33 8.59
C VAL A 520 7.09 6.69 9.29
N GLN A 521 8.18 7.43 9.17
CA GLN A 521 8.35 8.77 9.75
C GLN A 521 7.97 9.86 8.73
N SER A 522 6.68 10.05 8.50
CA SER A 522 6.15 11.16 7.71
C SER A 522 4.83 11.65 8.32
N ASP A 523 4.43 12.88 8.02
CA ASP A 523 3.17 13.44 8.54
C ASP A 523 1.94 12.64 8.08
N GLU A 524 2.02 11.98 6.93
CA GLU A 524 0.91 11.22 6.35
C GLU A 524 1.04 9.70 6.53
N HIS A 525 2.13 9.21 7.14
CA HIS A 525 2.36 7.81 7.51
C HIS A 525 2.02 6.77 6.42
N SER A 526 2.17 7.15 5.15
CA SER A 526 1.88 6.32 3.98
C SER A 526 3.15 5.69 3.41
N PHE A 527 3.00 4.53 2.76
CA PHE A 527 4.07 3.87 2.03
C PHE A 527 3.54 3.07 0.85
N LEU A 528 4.41 2.83 -0.14
CA LEU A 528 4.06 2.07 -1.33
C LEU A 528 4.42 0.59 -1.17
N ALA A 529 3.42 -0.28 -1.31
CA ALA A 529 3.63 -1.72 -1.34
C ALA A 529 2.64 -2.38 -2.31
N GLY A 530 3.11 -3.36 -3.10
CA GLY A 530 2.31 -4.08 -4.08
C GLY A 530 1.61 -3.18 -5.11
N ALA A 531 2.19 -2.07 -5.51
CA ALA A 531 1.61 -1.00 -6.33
C ALA A 531 0.49 -0.17 -5.65
N PHE A 532 0.06 -0.49 -4.44
CA PHE A 532 -0.96 0.24 -3.68
C PHE A 532 -0.33 1.27 -2.74
N VAL A 533 -1.15 2.26 -2.37
CA VAL A 533 -0.81 3.21 -1.31
C VAL A 533 -1.40 2.70 0.00
N ASN A 534 -0.54 2.46 0.97
CA ASN A 534 -0.85 1.86 2.27
C ASN A 534 -0.61 2.87 3.40
N HIS A 535 -1.22 2.66 4.57
CA HIS A 535 -1.16 3.58 5.70
C HIS A 535 -0.97 2.86 7.04
N ASN A 536 -0.47 3.60 8.06
CA ASN A 536 -0.36 3.16 9.46
C ASN A 536 -1.33 3.92 10.38
N THR A 537 -1.66 3.35 11.58
CA THR A 537 -2.49 4.01 12.62
C THR A 537 -1.63 4.69 13.66
N GLU A 538 -1.99 5.92 14.00
CA GLU A 538 -1.26 6.71 14.99
C GLU A 538 -2.17 7.65 15.77
N CYS A 539 -1.73 8.07 16.97
CA CYS A 539 -2.47 8.98 17.83
C CYS A 539 -1.53 9.93 18.59
N ARG A 540 -2.10 11.00 19.11
CA ARG A 540 -1.51 11.93 20.07
C ARG A 540 -2.60 12.60 20.88
N LEU A 541 -2.25 13.30 21.96
CA LEU A 541 -3.20 14.10 22.71
C LEU A 541 -3.86 15.16 21.82
N SER A 542 -5.15 15.41 22.01
CA SER A 542 -5.82 16.55 21.35
C SER A 542 -5.51 17.86 22.09
N PRO A 543 -5.69 19.03 21.44
CA PRO A 543 -5.59 20.32 22.13
C PRO A 543 -6.54 20.44 23.33
N LEU A 544 -7.68 19.74 23.30
CA LEU A 544 -8.62 19.73 24.43
C LEU A 544 -8.11 18.91 25.60
N ALA A 545 -7.42 17.77 25.36
CA ALA A 545 -6.80 16.99 26.44
C ALA A 545 -5.79 17.79 27.26
N MET A 546 -5.08 18.74 26.60
CA MET A 546 -4.17 19.65 27.31
C MET A 546 -4.87 20.56 28.32
N ARG A 547 -6.19 20.77 28.19
CA ARG A 547 -6.98 21.50 29.20
C ARG A 547 -7.34 20.67 30.43
N LEU A 548 -7.30 19.33 30.30
CA LEU A 548 -7.40 18.42 31.46
C LEU A 548 -6.12 18.36 32.26
N LEU A 549 -4.97 18.54 31.57
CA LEU A 549 -3.63 18.45 32.14
C LEU A 549 -3.04 19.81 32.59
N ALA A 550 -3.78 20.90 32.36
CA ALA A 550 -3.27 22.23 32.67
C ALA A 550 -2.95 22.37 34.16
N ASP A 551 -1.77 22.89 34.48
CA ASP A 551 -1.23 23.09 35.84
C ASP A 551 -0.94 21.78 36.60
N ILE A 552 -0.78 20.64 35.92
CA ILE A 552 -0.47 19.36 36.59
C ILE A 552 0.91 19.38 37.28
N ASP A 553 1.83 20.18 36.75
CA ASP A 553 3.19 20.36 37.29
C ASP A 553 3.27 21.36 38.45
N GLU A 554 2.13 21.94 38.86
CA GLU A 554 2.06 22.99 39.90
C GLU A 554 1.48 22.48 41.25
N ASP A 555 1.61 21.20 41.54
CA ASP A 555 1.13 20.55 42.78
C ASP A 555 -0.37 20.77 43.04
N THR A 556 -1.15 20.76 41.96
CA THR A 556 -2.61 21.01 42.00
C THR A 556 -3.44 19.77 42.31
N VAL A 557 -2.85 18.59 42.21
CA VAL A 557 -3.52 17.30 42.45
C VAL A 557 -2.57 16.33 43.19
N ASP A 558 -3.14 15.42 43.96
CA ASP A 558 -2.37 14.39 44.64
C ASP A 558 -1.81 13.36 43.65
N MET A 559 -0.54 12.99 43.85
CA MET A 559 0.12 11.92 43.11
C MET A 559 0.20 10.66 43.99
N VAL A 560 0.01 9.49 43.37
CA VAL A 560 0.11 8.19 44.07
C VAL A 560 1.02 7.25 43.31
N PRO A 561 1.72 6.31 44.01
CA PRO A 561 2.52 5.31 43.34
C PRO A 561 1.69 4.45 42.37
N THR A 562 2.33 3.99 41.31
CA THR A 562 1.78 2.97 40.43
C THR A 562 1.69 1.60 41.11
N TYR A 563 1.03 0.64 40.49
CA TYR A 563 0.82 -0.70 41.06
C TYR A 563 2.11 -1.45 41.41
N ASP A 564 3.23 -1.12 40.77
CA ASP A 564 4.56 -1.68 40.99
C ASP A 564 5.47 -0.77 41.85
N GLY A 565 4.99 0.43 42.18
CA GLY A 565 5.73 1.42 42.97
C GLY A 565 6.91 2.07 42.23
N THR A 566 7.07 1.86 40.93
CA THR A 566 8.22 2.40 40.16
C THR A 566 7.98 3.78 39.58
N ASN A 567 6.70 4.17 39.41
CA ASN A 567 6.29 5.47 38.89
C ASN A 567 5.21 6.09 39.76
N GLU A 568 4.84 7.33 39.44
CA GLU A 568 3.71 8.04 40.06
C GLU A 568 2.65 8.37 39.04
N GLN A 569 1.40 8.45 39.46
CA GLN A 569 0.25 8.81 38.63
C GLN A 569 -0.68 9.74 39.41
N PRO A 570 -1.37 10.69 38.72
CA PRO A 570 -2.32 11.58 39.40
C PRO A 570 -3.58 10.82 39.82
N VAL A 571 -4.09 11.11 41.01
CA VAL A 571 -5.38 10.60 41.50
C VAL A 571 -6.51 11.13 40.61
N VAL A 572 -6.40 12.38 40.14
CA VAL A 572 -7.34 13.07 39.25
C VAL A 572 -6.56 14.09 38.42
N LEU A 573 -7.05 14.43 37.22
CA LEU A 573 -6.46 15.53 36.44
C LEU A 573 -7.01 16.88 36.89
N PRO A 574 -6.22 17.98 36.78
CA PRO A 574 -6.63 19.33 37.21
C PRO A 574 -7.85 19.93 36.50
N ALA A 575 -8.19 19.44 35.33
CA ALA A 575 -9.37 19.66 34.52
C ALA A 575 -9.95 21.09 34.51
N ARG A 576 -9.49 21.96 33.59
CA ARG A 576 -9.99 23.33 33.42
C ARG A 576 -11.38 23.44 32.74
N PHE A 577 -12.03 22.32 32.44
CA PHE A 577 -13.40 22.28 31.93
C PHE A 577 -14.15 21.05 32.46
N PRO A 578 -15.48 21.11 32.58
CA PRO A 578 -16.28 20.03 33.16
C PRO A 578 -16.46 18.86 32.14
N ASN A 579 -15.42 18.07 31.92
CA ASN A 579 -15.38 17.01 30.92
C ASN A 579 -16.54 16.00 31.07
N LEU A 580 -16.95 15.68 32.32
CA LEU A 580 -18.07 14.77 32.56
C LEU A 580 -19.38 15.29 31.93
N LEU A 581 -19.63 16.60 31.98
CA LEU A 581 -20.81 17.21 31.35
C LEU A 581 -20.63 17.36 29.85
N VAL A 582 -19.42 17.70 29.40
CA VAL A 582 -19.12 17.91 27.96
C VAL A 582 -19.24 16.63 27.17
N ASN A 583 -18.60 15.56 27.60
CA ASN A 583 -18.47 14.30 26.89
C ASN A 583 -19.41 13.18 27.39
N GLY A 584 -19.97 13.35 28.57
CA GLY A 584 -20.75 12.30 29.21
C GLY A 584 -19.89 11.12 29.66
N SER A 585 -20.53 10.07 30.17
CA SER A 585 -19.86 8.79 30.45
C SER A 585 -20.89 7.66 30.49
N GLN A 586 -20.54 6.51 29.93
CA GLN A 586 -21.31 5.26 30.04
C GLN A 586 -20.45 4.18 30.67
N GLY A 587 -21.00 3.40 31.57
CA GLY A 587 -20.27 2.33 32.25
C GLY A 587 -21.17 1.14 32.58
N ILE A 588 -20.62 -0.07 32.46
CA ILE A 588 -21.26 -1.31 32.86
C ILE A 588 -20.44 -1.87 34.03
N ALA A 589 -21.09 -2.11 35.14
CA ALA A 589 -20.50 -2.70 36.33
C ALA A 589 -21.27 -3.97 36.74
N VAL A 590 -20.88 -4.59 37.84
CA VAL A 590 -21.59 -5.74 38.40
C VAL A 590 -22.92 -5.25 39.01
N GLY A 591 -24.05 -5.74 38.49
CA GLY A 591 -25.38 -5.42 39.00
C GLY A 591 -25.91 -4.02 38.65
N MET A 592 -25.13 -3.16 37.96
CA MET A 592 -25.57 -1.83 37.57
C MET A 592 -24.93 -1.33 36.27
N ALA A 593 -25.58 -0.37 35.61
CA ALA A 593 -25.02 0.40 34.49
C ALA A 593 -25.21 1.88 34.76
N THR A 594 -24.27 2.70 34.29
CA THR A 594 -24.32 4.15 34.39
C THR A 594 -24.39 4.78 33.02
N ASN A 595 -25.18 5.85 32.89
CA ASN A 595 -25.27 6.63 31.66
C ASN A 595 -25.44 8.13 32.02
N ILE A 596 -24.40 8.90 31.72
CA ILE A 596 -24.39 10.36 31.88
C ILE A 596 -24.32 10.93 30.45
N PRO A 597 -25.38 11.55 29.94
CA PRO A 597 -25.39 12.08 28.57
C PRO A 597 -24.50 13.32 28.45
N PRO A 598 -23.94 13.60 27.24
CA PRO A 598 -23.21 14.84 27.00
C PRO A 598 -24.18 16.05 26.97
N HIS A 599 -23.73 17.18 27.50
CA HIS A 599 -24.48 18.42 27.59
C HIS A 599 -23.86 19.55 26.77
N TYR A 600 -24.67 20.49 26.32
CA TYR A 600 -24.21 21.79 25.81
C TYR A 600 -23.83 22.68 27.01
N LEU A 601 -22.59 23.20 26.97
CA LEU A 601 -22.13 24.22 27.94
C LEU A 601 -22.21 25.59 27.31
#